data_fe28bf45370a0c0294a591fdc4e64512
#
_entry.id   fe28bf45370a0c0294a591fdc4e64512
#
_cell.length_a   1.000
_cell.length_b   1.000
_cell.length_c   1.000
_cell.angle_alpha   90.00
_cell.angle_beta   90.00
_cell.angle_gamma   90.00
#
_symmetry.space_group_name_H-M   'P 1'
#
loop_
_entity.id
_entity.type
_entity.pdbx_description
1 polymer ?
#
loop_
_entity_poly.entity_id
_entity_poly.type
_entity_poly.pdbx_seq_one_letter_code
_entity_poly.pdbx_strand_id
1 'polypeptide(L)'
;ARVDETNARFLSFDGVVPYPGVIAAKFSHPKLSLVWVRRGLWQKKPQRFVLGLQSKMMDLIIEPGDFARAYDFGPTAQRKDARLTSAVSLFQRERALSRADARKVLGLDLDKPAVLVQLGTGDSDVNEKMTAALSGLLGWKDLQVILTKQPLDKNGNSLAPAGLDIRIKRHFPLAEVLHAFDASVCATGYNGAHELLPAAIPTVFVSNIRGTDDQEARAQWSHDMGFALRGNQADLAD
;
A
#
# COMPACT_ATOMS: atom_id res chain seq x y z
N ALA A 1 18.54 -24.27 6.63
CA ALA A 1 19.27 -24.04 5.39
C ALA A 1 19.98 -22.68 5.40
N ARG A 2 19.33 -21.57 5.06
CA ARG A 2 20.05 -20.26 4.98
C ARG A 2 20.53 -19.71 6.33
N VAL A 3 19.87 -20.06 7.43
CA VAL A 3 20.30 -19.64 8.78
C VAL A 3 21.69 -20.18 9.09
N ASP A 4 21.95 -21.43 8.76
CA ASP A 4 23.26 -22.07 8.97
C ASP A 4 24.33 -21.46 8.07
N GLU A 5 24.00 -21.24 6.80
CA GLU A 5 24.92 -20.68 5.79
C GLU A 5 25.37 -19.25 6.16
N THR A 6 24.49 -18.48 6.79
CA THR A 6 24.74 -17.08 7.16
C THR A 6 25.18 -16.90 8.60
N ASN A 7 25.16 -17.95 9.42
CA ASN A 7 25.37 -17.89 10.88
C ASN A 7 24.49 -16.76 11.52
N ALA A 8 23.23 -16.68 11.06
CA ALA A 8 22.31 -15.61 11.46
C ALA A 8 21.94 -15.72 12.94
N ARG A 9 22.01 -14.62 13.65
CA ARG A 9 21.55 -14.50 15.04
C ARG A 9 20.14 -13.96 15.14
N PHE A 10 19.69 -13.26 14.10
CA PHE A 10 18.37 -12.64 14.00
C PHE A 10 17.73 -13.02 12.67
N LEU A 11 16.43 -13.30 12.70
CA LEU A 11 15.59 -13.45 11.54
C LEU A 11 14.43 -12.44 11.66
N SER A 12 14.43 -11.43 10.80
CA SER A 12 13.34 -10.48 10.72
C SER A 12 12.36 -10.89 9.63
N PHE A 13 11.09 -10.94 9.97
CA PHE A 13 9.99 -11.16 9.05
C PHE A 13 9.14 -9.89 8.97
N ASP A 14 9.09 -9.29 7.79
CA ASP A 14 8.16 -8.20 7.48
C ASP A 14 7.00 -8.77 6.68
N GLY A 15 5.83 -8.73 7.25
CA GLY A 15 4.63 -9.25 6.61
C GLY A 15 3.47 -9.43 7.56
N VAL A 16 2.34 -9.82 6.98
CA VAL A 16 1.07 -9.90 7.70
C VAL A 16 1.07 -11.04 8.71
N VAL A 17 1.39 -12.25 8.25
CA VAL A 17 1.37 -13.47 9.07
C VAL A 17 2.66 -14.24 8.82
N PRO A 18 3.46 -14.56 9.87
CA PRO A 18 4.68 -15.32 9.72
C PRO A 18 4.40 -16.69 9.09
N TYR A 19 5.18 -17.03 8.09
CA TYR A 19 5.10 -18.35 7.46
C TYR A 19 5.52 -19.46 8.42
N PRO A 20 4.98 -20.68 8.29
CA PRO A 20 5.37 -21.83 9.12
C PRO A 20 6.88 -22.05 9.17
N GLY A 21 7.60 -21.81 8.07
CA GLY A 21 9.06 -21.91 8.00
C GLY A 21 9.82 -20.93 8.90
N VAL A 22 9.25 -19.73 9.15
CA VAL A 22 9.83 -18.75 10.09
C VAL A 22 9.76 -19.30 11.50
N ILE A 23 8.63 -19.86 11.88
CA ILE A 23 8.44 -20.49 13.20
C ILE A 23 9.31 -21.75 13.34
N ALA A 24 9.34 -22.59 12.32
CA ALA A 24 10.16 -23.80 12.30
C ALA A 24 11.66 -23.49 12.47
N ALA A 25 12.14 -22.36 11.92
CA ALA A 25 13.52 -21.94 12.09
C ALA A 25 13.91 -21.75 13.58
N LYS A 26 13.00 -21.25 14.42
CA LYS A 26 13.23 -21.09 15.86
C LYS A 26 13.46 -22.43 16.55
N PHE A 27 12.67 -23.44 16.19
CA PHE A 27 12.81 -24.79 16.77
C PHE A 27 14.12 -25.45 16.35
N SER A 28 14.55 -25.27 15.10
CA SER A 28 15.80 -25.80 14.59
C SER A 28 17.04 -25.05 15.12
N HIS A 29 16.87 -23.78 15.46
CA HIS A 29 17.94 -22.89 15.92
C HIS A 29 17.49 -22.13 17.18
N PRO A 30 17.56 -22.74 18.38
CA PRO A 30 17.03 -22.15 19.63
C PRO A 30 17.65 -20.79 19.99
N LYS A 31 18.87 -20.52 19.53
CA LYS A 31 19.57 -19.23 19.76
C LYS A 31 19.19 -18.15 18.76
N LEU A 32 18.41 -18.46 17.72
CA LEU A 32 17.94 -17.52 16.74
C LEU A 32 16.87 -16.62 17.36
N SER A 33 17.04 -15.31 17.28
CA SER A 33 16.01 -14.36 17.68
C SER A 33 15.08 -14.04 16.51
N LEU A 34 13.78 -14.21 16.71
CA LEU A 34 12.75 -13.88 15.73
C LEU A 34 12.21 -12.48 15.97
N VAL A 35 12.25 -11.65 14.94
CA VAL A 35 11.67 -10.32 14.93
C VAL A 35 10.55 -10.27 13.92
N TRP A 36 9.37 -9.84 14.34
CA TRP A 36 8.23 -9.64 13.46
C TRP A 36 7.91 -8.17 13.30
N VAL A 37 8.07 -7.65 12.08
CA VAL A 37 7.54 -6.35 11.69
C VAL A 37 6.10 -6.56 11.27
N ARG A 38 5.17 -6.36 12.21
CA ARG A 38 3.74 -6.62 12.06
C ARG A 38 3.00 -5.31 11.81
N ARG A 39 2.26 -5.23 10.73
CA ARG A 39 1.38 -4.08 10.51
C ARG A 39 0.16 -4.17 11.42
N GLY A 40 -0.27 -3.02 11.95
CA GLY A 40 -1.54 -2.86 12.66
C GLY A 40 -2.73 -2.77 11.70
N LEU A 41 -3.85 -2.28 12.22
CA LEU A 41 -5.09 -2.06 11.47
C LEU A 41 -5.59 -3.32 10.76
N TRP A 42 -5.79 -4.39 11.56
CA TRP A 42 -6.36 -5.64 11.04
C TRP A 42 -7.88 -5.61 11.07
N GLN A 43 -8.48 -6.25 10.09
CA GLN A 43 -9.93 -6.42 10.03
C GLN A 43 -10.49 -7.06 11.31
N LYS A 44 -11.73 -6.71 11.66
CA LYS A 44 -12.43 -7.18 12.87
C LYS A 44 -12.61 -8.70 12.91
N LYS A 45 -12.74 -9.35 11.77
CA LYS A 45 -12.83 -10.82 11.65
C LYS A 45 -11.42 -11.42 11.52
N PRO A 46 -11.24 -12.47 11.92
CA PRO A 46 -10.94 -13.24 13.08
C PRO A 46 -9.70 -14.07 12.91
N GLN A 47 -8.62 -13.70 13.24
CA GLN A 47 -7.51 -14.62 13.49
C GLN A 47 -6.86 -14.29 14.85
N ARG A 48 -7.68 -13.82 15.79
CA ARG A 48 -7.21 -13.44 17.13
C ARG A 48 -6.39 -14.53 17.80
N PHE A 49 -6.81 -15.79 17.65
CA PHE A 49 -6.11 -16.92 18.24
C PHE A 49 -4.76 -17.16 17.55
N VAL A 50 -4.77 -17.21 16.22
CA VAL A 50 -3.53 -17.41 15.42
C VAL A 50 -2.56 -16.26 15.66
N LEU A 51 -3.03 -15.03 15.63
CA LEU A 51 -2.24 -13.84 15.93
C LEU A 51 -1.60 -13.95 17.31
N GLY A 52 -2.39 -14.33 18.35
CA GLY A 52 -1.90 -14.49 19.71
C GLY A 52 -0.84 -15.58 19.84
N LEU A 53 -1.03 -16.72 19.19
CA LEU A 53 -0.09 -17.82 19.21
C LEU A 53 1.22 -17.46 18.51
N GLN A 54 1.14 -16.89 17.32
CA GLN A 54 2.31 -16.46 16.55
C GLN A 54 3.09 -15.37 17.26
N SER A 55 2.39 -14.41 17.88
CA SER A 55 3.04 -13.35 18.66
C SER A 55 3.88 -13.91 19.82
N LYS A 56 3.41 -14.98 20.48
CA LYS A 56 4.15 -15.63 21.58
C LYS A 56 5.43 -16.34 21.11
N MET A 57 5.53 -16.64 19.83
CA MET A 57 6.71 -17.27 19.24
C MET A 57 7.80 -16.27 18.85
N MET A 58 7.50 -14.99 18.89
CA MET A 58 8.43 -13.92 18.53
C MET A 58 9.18 -13.40 19.77
N ASP A 59 10.46 -13.16 19.61
CA ASP A 59 11.29 -12.53 20.65
C ASP A 59 11.07 -11.00 20.67
N LEU A 60 10.70 -10.42 19.52
CA LEU A 60 10.36 -9.01 19.38
C LEU A 60 9.31 -8.82 18.30
N ILE A 61 8.32 -7.99 18.59
CA ILE A 61 7.36 -7.50 17.60
C ILE A 61 7.53 -5.99 17.49
N ILE A 62 7.70 -5.51 16.26
CA ILE A 62 7.73 -4.09 15.92
C ILE A 62 6.46 -3.80 15.12
N GLU A 63 5.70 -2.80 15.51
CA GLU A 63 4.50 -2.38 14.79
C GLU A 63 4.70 -0.95 14.29
N PRO A 64 4.92 -0.79 12.96
CA PRO A 64 4.94 0.53 12.35
C PRO A 64 3.62 1.25 12.57
N GLY A 65 3.69 2.54 12.89
CA GLY A 65 2.51 3.37 13.07
C GLY A 65 1.64 3.42 11.83
N ASP A 66 0.37 3.68 12.03
CA ASP A 66 -0.60 3.90 10.96
C ASP A 66 -1.34 5.22 11.23
N PHE A 67 -1.52 6.05 10.21
CA PHE A 67 -2.25 7.31 10.37
C PHE A 67 -3.69 7.07 10.85
N ALA A 68 -4.31 5.99 10.38
CA ALA A 68 -5.65 5.59 10.76
C ALA A 68 -5.74 4.74 12.04
N ARG A 69 -4.69 4.73 12.88
CA ARG A 69 -4.67 3.89 14.09
C ARG A 69 -5.88 4.09 15.00
N ALA A 70 -6.44 5.29 15.05
CA ALA A 70 -7.65 5.57 15.84
C ALA A 70 -8.89 4.80 15.33
N TYR A 71 -8.84 4.30 14.11
CA TYR A 71 -9.88 3.50 13.46
C TYR A 71 -9.55 2.00 13.47
N ASP A 72 -8.51 1.59 14.19
CA ASP A 72 -8.23 0.17 14.41
C ASP A 72 -9.21 -0.39 15.44
N PHE A 73 -10.20 -1.11 14.98
CA PHE A 73 -11.16 -1.87 15.79
C PHE A 73 -10.94 -3.37 15.70
N GLY A 74 -9.83 -3.76 15.11
CA GLY A 74 -9.44 -5.15 14.88
C GLY A 74 -8.67 -5.77 16.05
N PRO A 75 -8.14 -6.98 15.85
CA PRO A 75 -7.41 -7.69 16.90
C PRO A 75 -6.07 -7.05 17.28
N THR A 76 -5.57 -6.09 16.50
CA THR A 76 -4.33 -5.36 16.78
C THR A 76 -4.57 -4.14 17.69
N ALA A 77 -5.77 -3.58 17.71
CA ALA A 77 -6.11 -2.36 18.45
C ALA A 77 -5.74 -2.38 19.95
N GLN A 78 -5.96 -3.51 20.60
CA GLN A 78 -5.78 -3.67 22.05
C GLN A 78 -4.49 -4.39 22.45
N ARG A 79 -3.65 -4.75 21.49
CA ARG A 79 -2.43 -5.50 21.78
C ARG A 79 -1.33 -4.59 22.31
N LYS A 80 -0.66 -5.10 23.36
CA LYS A 80 0.48 -4.42 24.00
C LYS A 80 1.79 -5.20 23.83
N ASP A 81 1.80 -6.17 22.93
CA ASP A 81 2.93 -7.09 22.71
C ASP A 81 3.92 -6.56 21.66
N ALA A 82 3.65 -5.42 21.05
CA ALA A 82 4.51 -4.82 20.05
C ALA A 82 5.14 -3.51 20.54
N ARG A 83 6.35 -3.24 20.08
CA ARG A 83 6.96 -1.91 20.14
C ARG A 83 6.44 -1.08 18.97
N LEU A 84 5.75 -0.01 19.29
CA LEU A 84 5.24 0.92 18.29
C LEU A 84 6.37 1.84 17.82
N THR A 85 6.39 2.11 16.52
CA THR A 85 7.26 3.09 15.90
C THR A 85 6.44 4.14 15.15
N SER A 86 7.09 5.16 14.63
CA SER A 86 6.46 6.05 13.66
C SER A 86 6.02 5.28 12.40
N ALA A 87 5.08 5.84 11.66
CA ALA A 87 4.72 5.30 10.35
C ALA A 87 5.94 5.26 9.42
N VAL A 88 6.02 4.21 8.62
CA VAL A 88 7.10 4.06 7.64
C VAL A 88 6.58 4.51 6.28
N SER A 89 7.27 5.44 5.66
CA SER A 89 6.98 5.97 4.33
C SER A 89 8.26 6.06 3.52
N LEU A 90 8.16 5.76 2.22
CA LEU A 90 9.23 6.05 1.27
C LEU A 90 9.20 7.52 0.80
N PHE A 91 8.07 8.22 1.00
CA PHE A 91 8.01 9.65 0.71
C PHE A 91 8.82 10.45 1.74
N GLN A 92 9.81 11.16 1.26
CA GLN A 92 10.62 12.11 2.01
C GLN A 92 10.63 13.42 1.24
N ARG A 93 10.17 14.49 1.86
CA ARG A 93 10.04 15.80 1.19
C ARG A 93 11.36 16.27 0.58
N GLU A 94 12.47 16.01 1.26
CA GLU A 94 13.82 16.42 0.86
C GLU A 94 14.34 15.64 -0.37
N ARG A 95 13.76 14.47 -0.64
CA ARG A 95 14.11 13.60 -1.78
C ARG A 95 13.10 13.65 -2.91
N ALA A 96 11.94 14.23 -2.64
CA ALA A 96 10.90 14.34 -3.65
C ALA A 96 11.34 15.31 -4.75
N LEU A 97 11.23 14.87 -5.99
CA LEU A 97 11.54 15.69 -7.15
C LEU A 97 10.53 16.83 -7.30
N SER A 98 10.98 17.93 -7.89
CA SER A 98 10.07 18.99 -8.32
C SER A 98 9.03 18.43 -9.33
N ARG A 99 7.89 19.12 -9.47
CA ARG A 99 6.87 18.73 -10.47
C ARG A 99 7.49 18.58 -11.87
N ALA A 100 8.33 19.52 -12.26
CA ALA A 100 8.97 19.53 -13.59
C ALA A 100 9.92 18.34 -13.75
N ASP A 101 10.79 18.08 -12.78
CA ASP A 101 11.73 16.98 -12.85
C ASP A 101 11.03 15.61 -12.77
N ALA A 102 10.05 15.48 -11.89
CA ALA A 102 9.25 14.26 -11.79
C ALA A 102 8.51 13.94 -13.09
N ARG A 103 7.92 14.94 -13.73
CA ARG A 103 7.27 14.80 -15.04
C ARG A 103 8.25 14.42 -16.14
N LYS A 104 9.43 15.05 -16.16
CA LYS A 104 10.50 14.70 -17.08
C LYS A 104 10.94 13.24 -16.94
N VAL A 105 11.12 12.77 -15.69
CA VAL A 105 11.46 11.36 -15.40
C VAL A 105 10.39 10.41 -15.91
N LEU A 106 9.12 10.76 -15.72
CA LEU A 106 8.00 9.94 -16.17
C LEU A 106 7.65 10.13 -17.65
N GLY A 107 8.27 11.10 -18.34
CA GLY A 107 7.96 11.44 -19.73
C GLY A 107 6.57 12.02 -19.91
N LEU A 108 6.12 12.82 -18.93
CA LEU A 108 4.84 13.53 -18.94
C LEU A 108 5.01 14.94 -19.48
N ASP A 109 3.98 15.41 -20.15
CA ASP A 109 3.85 16.80 -20.57
C ASP A 109 3.62 17.71 -19.35
N LEU A 110 4.30 18.84 -19.29
CA LEU A 110 4.22 19.77 -18.17
C LEU A 110 2.86 20.49 -18.08
N ASP A 111 2.25 20.75 -19.22
CA ASP A 111 1.06 21.60 -19.36
C ASP A 111 -0.26 20.80 -19.33
N LYS A 112 -0.16 19.47 -19.39
CA LYS A 112 -1.33 18.58 -19.35
C LYS A 112 -1.59 18.04 -17.97
N PRO A 113 -2.85 17.80 -17.59
CA PRO A 113 -3.16 17.15 -16.33
C PRO A 113 -2.61 15.70 -16.32
N ALA A 114 -2.21 15.23 -15.15
CA ALA A 114 -1.69 13.88 -14.96
C ALA A 114 -2.27 13.21 -13.73
N VAL A 115 -2.80 12.00 -13.87
CA VAL A 115 -3.40 11.21 -12.81
C VAL A 115 -2.66 9.89 -12.64
N LEU A 116 -2.37 9.55 -11.39
CA LEU A 116 -1.88 8.23 -11.00
C LEU A 116 -3.06 7.30 -10.70
N VAL A 117 -3.09 6.13 -11.31
CA VAL A 117 -4.05 5.08 -10.95
C VAL A 117 -3.29 3.85 -10.46
N GLN A 118 -3.51 3.48 -9.18
CA GLN A 118 -2.79 2.39 -8.52
C GLN A 118 -3.74 1.60 -7.61
N LEU A 119 -4.52 0.71 -8.17
CA LEU A 119 -5.53 -0.07 -7.44
C LEU A 119 -5.05 -1.46 -6.97
N GLY A 120 -3.78 -1.77 -7.18
CA GLY A 120 -3.20 -3.07 -6.84
C GLY A 120 -3.30 -4.08 -7.96
N THR A 121 -3.05 -5.34 -7.63
CA THR A 121 -3.03 -6.46 -8.60
C THR A 121 -3.92 -7.60 -8.12
N GLY A 122 -4.47 -8.34 -9.03
CA GLY A 122 -4.77 -9.77 -8.86
C GLY A 122 -6.20 -10.24 -9.04
N ASP A 123 -7.19 -9.68 -8.43
CA ASP A 123 -8.53 -10.27 -8.40
C ASP A 123 -9.50 -9.60 -9.40
N SER A 124 -10.60 -10.29 -9.77
CA SER A 124 -11.64 -9.73 -10.64
C SER A 124 -12.18 -8.40 -10.14
N ASP A 125 -12.38 -8.28 -8.83
CA ASP A 125 -12.79 -7.06 -8.15
C ASP A 125 -11.85 -5.86 -8.42
N VAL A 126 -10.53 -6.09 -8.44
CA VAL A 126 -9.55 -5.03 -8.77
C VAL A 126 -9.66 -4.62 -10.23
N ASN A 127 -9.91 -5.57 -11.14
CA ASN A 127 -10.08 -5.27 -12.55
C ASN A 127 -11.36 -4.45 -12.82
N GLU A 128 -12.45 -4.74 -12.15
CA GLU A 128 -13.70 -3.99 -12.23
C GLU A 128 -13.52 -2.56 -11.71
N LYS A 129 -12.88 -2.39 -10.56
CA LYS A 129 -12.53 -1.07 -10.01
C LYS A 129 -11.59 -0.29 -10.94
N MET A 130 -10.63 -0.96 -11.55
CA MET A 130 -9.72 -0.34 -12.52
C MET A 130 -10.49 0.15 -13.75
N THR A 131 -11.41 -0.67 -14.28
CA THR A 131 -12.24 -0.29 -15.41
C THR A 131 -13.14 0.89 -15.07
N ALA A 132 -13.78 0.88 -13.89
CA ALA A 132 -14.61 1.99 -13.44
C ALA A 132 -13.79 3.29 -13.29
N ALA A 133 -12.65 3.22 -12.60
CA ALA A 133 -11.77 4.37 -12.42
C ALA A 133 -11.31 4.98 -13.76
N LEU A 134 -10.90 4.13 -14.71
CA LEU A 134 -10.48 4.60 -16.02
C LEU A 134 -11.65 5.17 -16.83
N SER A 135 -12.85 4.63 -16.68
CA SER A 135 -14.04 5.15 -17.34
C SER A 135 -14.44 6.54 -16.81
N GLY A 136 -14.38 6.77 -15.51
CA GLY A 136 -14.62 8.07 -14.91
C GLY A 136 -13.62 9.16 -15.32
N LEU A 137 -12.43 8.76 -15.79
CA LEU A 137 -11.41 9.70 -16.28
C LEU A 137 -11.58 10.09 -17.75
N LEU A 138 -12.48 9.45 -18.51
CA LEU A 138 -12.66 9.71 -19.96
C LEU A 138 -13.09 11.15 -20.28
N GLY A 139 -13.78 11.82 -19.36
CA GLY A 139 -14.26 13.21 -19.56
C GLY A 139 -13.18 14.28 -19.44
N TRP A 140 -11.97 13.96 -19.01
CA TRP A 140 -10.91 14.94 -18.80
C TRP A 140 -10.10 15.15 -20.08
N LYS A 141 -10.17 16.37 -20.58
CA LYS A 141 -9.44 16.74 -21.81
C LYS A 141 -7.92 16.67 -21.57
N ASP A 142 -7.20 16.09 -22.54
CA ASP A 142 -5.75 16.01 -22.59
C ASP A 142 -5.10 15.30 -21.36
N LEU A 143 -5.89 14.51 -20.62
CA LEU A 143 -5.42 13.81 -19.42
C LEU A 143 -4.38 12.73 -19.75
N GLN A 144 -3.28 12.76 -19.03
CA GLN A 144 -2.26 11.72 -19.00
C GLN A 144 -2.49 10.80 -17.82
N VAL A 145 -2.71 9.51 -18.04
CA VAL A 145 -2.93 8.52 -16.96
C VAL A 145 -1.69 7.64 -16.82
N ILE A 146 -1.16 7.57 -15.62
CA ILE A 146 -0.07 6.64 -15.29
C ILE A 146 -0.62 5.47 -14.50
N LEU A 147 -0.42 4.26 -15.03
CA LEU A 147 -0.58 3.02 -14.30
C LEU A 147 0.79 2.53 -13.84
N THR A 148 0.89 2.14 -12.58
CA THR A 148 2.11 1.49 -12.10
C THR A 148 1.96 -0.02 -12.15
N LYS A 149 2.98 -0.70 -12.67
CA LYS A 149 3.09 -2.16 -12.59
C LYS A 149 4.07 -2.57 -11.53
N GLN A 150 3.71 -3.59 -10.79
CA GLN A 150 4.67 -4.24 -9.91
C GLN A 150 5.77 -4.93 -10.75
N PRO A 151 7.04 -4.95 -10.27
CA PRO A 151 8.15 -5.57 -11.01
C PRO A 151 7.92 -7.04 -11.40
N LEU A 152 7.07 -7.74 -10.64
CA LEU A 152 6.77 -9.16 -10.82
C LEU A 152 5.51 -9.44 -11.65
N ASP A 153 4.78 -8.42 -12.05
CA ASP A 153 3.56 -8.58 -12.85
C ASP A 153 3.92 -8.88 -14.32
N LYS A 154 3.61 -10.10 -14.75
CA LYS A 154 3.86 -10.59 -16.11
C LYS A 154 2.68 -10.40 -17.06
N ASN A 155 1.49 -10.13 -16.54
CA ASN A 155 0.27 -10.06 -17.34
C ASN A 155 0.02 -8.64 -17.84
N GLY A 156 0.10 -8.49 -19.15
CA GLY A 156 0.02 -7.21 -19.87
C GLY A 156 -1.36 -6.86 -20.43
N ASN A 157 -2.46 -7.37 -19.89
CA ASN A 157 -3.78 -7.04 -20.42
C ASN A 157 -4.13 -5.59 -20.12
N SER A 158 -4.14 -4.78 -21.15
CA SER A 158 -4.59 -3.40 -21.10
C SER A 158 -6.12 -3.36 -20.99
N LEU A 159 -6.64 -3.04 -19.83
CA LEU A 159 -8.04 -2.67 -19.60
C LEU A 159 -8.32 -1.22 -20.02
N ALA A 160 -7.48 -0.67 -20.90
CA ALA A 160 -7.50 0.72 -21.31
C ALA A 160 -8.72 1.00 -22.18
N PRO A 161 -9.67 1.85 -21.76
CA PRO A 161 -10.70 2.34 -22.64
C PRO A 161 -10.08 3.23 -23.74
N ALA A 162 -10.66 3.18 -24.93
CA ALA A 162 -10.24 4.05 -26.01
C ALA A 162 -10.44 5.54 -25.61
N GLY A 163 -9.48 6.39 -25.93
CA GLY A 163 -9.57 7.83 -25.68
C GLY A 163 -8.76 8.36 -24.49
N LEU A 164 -8.13 7.51 -23.69
CA LEU A 164 -7.19 7.93 -22.65
C LEU A 164 -5.73 7.73 -23.08
N ASP A 165 -4.86 8.72 -22.82
CA ASP A 165 -3.40 8.57 -22.91
C ASP A 165 -2.89 7.82 -21.68
N ILE A 166 -2.95 6.49 -21.75
CA ILE A 166 -2.52 5.62 -20.66
C ILE A 166 -1.10 5.15 -20.89
N ARG A 167 -0.25 5.40 -19.89
CA ARG A 167 1.14 4.99 -19.91
C ARG A 167 1.44 4.11 -18.71
N ILE A 168 2.00 2.94 -18.96
CA ILE A 168 2.43 2.02 -17.91
C ILE A 168 3.87 2.34 -17.54
N LYS A 169 4.12 2.69 -16.30
CA LYS A 169 5.46 3.00 -15.80
C LYS A 169 5.92 2.03 -14.73
N ARG A 170 7.21 1.76 -14.76
CA ARG A 170 7.92 1.02 -13.70
C ARG A 170 8.97 1.95 -13.14
N HIS A 171 8.62 2.67 -12.08
CA HIS A 171 9.53 3.57 -11.38
C HIS A 171 9.57 3.19 -9.90
N PHE A 172 10.76 3.13 -9.34
CA PHE A 172 10.94 2.84 -7.91
C PHE A 172 12.10 3.67 -7.35
N PRO A 173 11.89 4.32 -6.21
CA PRO A 173 10.63 4.43 -5.48
C PRO A 173 9.67 5.44 -6.14
N LEU A 174 8.39 5.07 -6.25
CA LEU A 174 7.37 5.96 -6.82
C LEU A 174 7.22 7.25 -5.99
N ALA A 175 7.48 7.16 -4.69
CA ALA A 175 7.41 8.26 -3.75
C ALA A 175 8.25 9.49 -4.16
N GLU A 176 9.35 9.31 -4.87
CA GLU A 176 10.20 10.43 -5.33
C GLU A 176 9.57 11.27 -6.44
N VAL A 177 8.65 10.69 -7.21
CA VAL A 177 8.01 11.32 -8.38
C VAL A 177 6.53 11.66 -8.19
N LEU A 178 6.00 11.57 -6.97
CA LEU A 178 4.57 11.79 -6.71
C LEU A 178 4.12 13.21 -7.10
N HIS A 179 4.97 14.21 -6.98
CA HIS A 179 4.65 15.59 -7.39
C HIS A 179 4.43 15.75 -8.91
N ALA A 180 4.65 14.70 -9.71
CA ALA A 180 4.28 14.72 -11.12
C ALA A 180 2.76 14.75 -11.34
N PHE A 181 1.98 14.29 -10.37
CA PHE A 181 0.55 14.06 -10.49
C PHE A 181 -0.28 15.21 -9.90
N ASP A 182 -1.40 15.49 -10.54
CA ASP A 182 -2.40 16.45 -10.07
C ASP A 182 -3.44 15.78 -9.16
N ALA A 183 -3.67 14.49 -9.36
CA ALA A 183 -4.54 13.66 -8.54
C ALA A 183 -4.16 12.19 -8.62
N SER A 184 -4.75 11.37 -7.76
CA SER A 184 -4.59 9.92 -7.82
C SER A 184 -5.87 9.17 -7.47
N VAL A 185 -6.02 7.98 -8.03
CA VAL A 185 -6.97 6.95 -7.62
C VAL A 185 -6.17 5.76 -7.13
N CYS A 186 -6.20 5.50 -5.84
CA CYS A 186 -5.27 4.55 -5.24
C CYS A 186 -5.97 3.59 -4.28
N ALA A 187 -5.51 2.33 -4.27
CA ALA A 187 -5.90 1.40 -3.22
C ALA A 187 -5.39 1.89 -1.86
N THR A 188 -6.22 1.75 -0.82
CA THR A 188 -5.91 2.25 0.53
C THR A 188 -4.98 1.31 1.30
N GLY A 189 -4.01 0.72 0.61
CA GLY A 189 -2.95 -0.05 1.24
C GLY A 189 -2.04 0.83 2.10
N TYR A 190 -1.31 0.21 3.02
CA TYR A 190 -0.42 0.91 3.94
C TYR A 190 0.53 1.88 3.21
N ASN A 191 1.28 1.38 2.22
CA ASN A 191 2.27 2.22 1.53
C ASN A 191 1.61 3.37 0.78
N GLY A 192 0.54 3.10 0.00
CA GLY A 192 -0.14 4.14 -0.77
C GLY A 192 -0.64 5.28 0.09
N ALA A 193 -1.31 4.99 1.20
CA ALA A 193 -1.79 6.02 2.13
C ALA A 193 -0.63 6.80 2.76
N HIS A 194 0.43 6.10 3.21
CA HIS A 194 1.57 6.73 3.89
C HIS A 194 2.55 7.45 2.95
N GLU A 195 2.36 7.34 1.65
CA GLU A 195 3.14 8.08 0.64
C GLU A 195 2.33 9.23 0.05
N LEU A 196 1.08 8.99 -0.36
CA LEU A 196 0.25 9.99 -1.03
C LEU A 196 -0.23 11.11 -0.10
N LEU A 197 -0.61 10.80 1.13
CA LEU A 197 -1.07 11.81 2.09
C LEU A 197 0.04 12.80 2.47
N PRO A 198 1.26 12.38 2.86
CA PRO A 198 2.35 13.30 3.12
C PRO A 198 2.82 14.07 1.89
N ALA A 199 2.67 13.48 0.69
CA ALA A 199 2.97 14.17 -0.57
C ALA A 199 1.90 15.21 -0.95
N ALA A 200 0.79 15.26 -0.20
CA ALA A 200 -0.35 16.15 -0.44
C ALA A 200 -0.94 16.03 -1.85
N ILE A 201 -0.98 14.81 -2.39
CA ILE A 201 -1.60 14.54 -3.68
C ILE A 201 -3.11 14.34 -3.47
N PRO A 202 -3.98 15.12 -4.08
CA PRO A 202 -5.42 14.89 -4.07
C PRO A 202 -5.74 13.46 -4.48
N THR A 203 -6.38 12.70 -3.60
CA THR A 203 -6.52 11.23 -3.78
C THR A 203 -7.95 10.78 -3.56
N VAL A 204 -8.44 9.93 -4.45
CA VAL A 204 -9.59 9.06 -4.20
C VAL A 204 -9.06 7.70 -3.74
N PHE A 205 -9.32 7.36 -2.49
CA PHE A 205 -8.96 6.05 -1.94
C PHE A 205 -10.05 5.02 -2.17
N VAL A 206 -9.65 3.87 -2.69
CA VAL A 206 -10.52 2.74 -2.98
C VAL A 206 -10.05 1.53 -2.17
N SER A 207 -10.91 1.01 -1.33
CA SER A 207 -10.55 -0.13 -0.49
C SER A 207 -10.64 -1.44 -1.26
N ASN A 208 -9.63 -2.29 -1.13
CA ASN A 208 -9.66 -3.67 -1.57
C ASN A 208 -9.98 -4.58 -0.39
N ILE A 209 -10.76 -5.63 -0.64
CA ILE A 209 -11.01 -6.66 0.36
C ILE A 209 -9.72 -7.46 0.52
N ARG A 210 -9.13 -7.41 1.72
CA ARG A 210 -7.94 -8.17 2.08
C ARG A 210 -8.23 -9.01 3.33
N GLY A 211 -7.55 -10.15 3.46
CA GLY A 211 -7.82 -11.07 4.56
C GLY A 211 -7.48 -10.50 5.95
N THR A 212 -6.56 -9.55 6.00
CA THR A 212 -6.07 -8.98 7.28
C THR A 212 -6.05 -7.46 7.30
N ASP A 213 -5.52 -6.80 6.29
CA ASP A 213 -5.39 -5.33 6.23
C ASP A 213 -6.77 -4.67 6.10
N ASP A 214 -7.14 -3.82 7.05
CA ASP A 214 -8.39 -3.06 7.01
C ASP A 214 -8.21 -1.77 6.20
N GLN A 215 -8.22 -1.92 4.89
CA GLN A 215 -8.12 -0.79 3.96
C GLN A 215 -9.31 0.16 4.07
N GLU A 216 -10.46 -0.37 4.42
CA GLU A 216 -11.69 0.42 4.57
C GLU A 216 -11.59 1.38 5.76
N ALA A 217 -11.10 0.92 6.90
CA ALA A 217 -10.87 1.78 8.06
C ALA A 217 -9.90 2.92 7.72
N ARG A 218 -8.88 2.66 6.90
CA ARG A 218 -7.90 3.68 6.48
C ARG A 218 -8.50 4.68 5.50
N ALA A 219 -9.34 4.23 4.55
CA ALA A 219 -10.05 5.10 3.63
C ALA A 219 -11.05 5.98 4.37
N GLN A 220 -11.82 5.40 5.28
CA GLN A 220 -12.80 6.13 6.09
C GLN A 220 -12.11 7.20 6.96
N TRP A 221 -11.03 6.84 7.65
CA TRP A 221 -10.26 7.81 8.43
C TRP A 221 -9.75 8.98 7.55
N SER A 222 -9.20 8.69 6.38
CA SER A 222 -8.69 9.72 5.48
C SER A 222 -9.79 10.67 5.01
N HIS A 223 -10.98 10.13 4.75
CA HIS A 223 -12.16 10.89 4.37
C HIS A 223 -12.67 11.78 5.51
N ASP A 224 -12.85 11.21 6.71
CA ASP A 224 -13.38 11.93 7.89
C ASP A 224 -12.44 13.06 8.33
N MET A 225 -11.14 12.88 8.11
CA MET A 225 -10.13 13.92 8.37
C MET A 225 -10.02 14.95 7.25
N GLY A 226 -10.74 14.80 6.14
CA GLY A 226 -10.70 15.71 5.00
C GLY A 226 -9.42 15.63 4.18
N PHE A 227 -8.64 14.55 4.30
CA PHE A 227 -7.36 14.41 3.59
C PHE A 227 -7.51 13.77 2.22
N ALA A 228 -8.56 12.99 1.99
CA ALA A 228 -8.82 12.30 0.74
C ALA A 228 -10.32 12.05 0.54
N LEU A 229 -10.71 11.75 -0.68
CA LEU A 229 -12.03 11.21 -0.96
C LEU A 229 -12.01 9.68 -0.77
N ARG A 230 -13.15 9.13 -0.37
CA ARG A 230 -13.38 7.70 -0.32
C ARG A 230 -14.31 7.33 -1.46
N GLY A 231 -13.85 6.46 -2.35
CA GLY A 231 -14.63 5.95 -3.46
C GLY A 231 -14.92 4.45 -3.33
N ASN A 232 -16.04 4.04 -3.85
CA ASN A 232 -16.35 2.64 -4.12
C ASN A 232 -16.47 2.43 -5.63
N GLN A 233 -16.67 1.18 -6.08
CA GLN A 233 -16.71 0.87 -7.51
C GLN A 233 -17.80 1.65 -8.27
N ALA A 234 -18.96 1.88 -7.65
CA ALA A 234 -20.06 2.62 -8.28
C ALA A 234 -19.71 4.10 -8.48
N ASP A 235 -19.09 4.72 -7.47
CA ASP A 235 -18.73 6.13 -7.49
C ASP A 235 -17.57 6.45 -8.44
N LEU A 236 -16.75 5.47 -8.81
CA LEU A 236 -15.56 5.67 -9.64
C LEU A 236 -15.88 5.92 -11.12
N ALA A 237 -17.07 5.59 -11.58
CA ALA A 237 -17.48 5.75 -12.97
C ALA A 237 -18.20 7.10 -13.22
N ASP A 238 -18.66 7.75 -12.17
CA ASP A 238 -19.35 9.05 -12.15
C ASP A 238 -18.36 10.21 -11.88
#